data_130c413f9013aa67d88afd237418b72d
#
_entry.id   130c413f9013aa67d88afd237418b72d
#
_cell.length_a   1.000
_cell.length_b   1.000
_cell.length_c   1.000
_cell.angle_alpha   90.00
_cell.angle_beta   90.00
_cell.angle_gamma   90.00
#
_symmetry.space_group_name_H-M   'P 1'
#
loop_
_entity.id
_entity.type
_entity.pdbx_description
1 polymer ?
#
loop_
_entity_poly.entity_id
_entity_poly.type
_entity_poly.pdbx_seq_one_letter_code
_entity_poly.pdbx_strand_id
1 'polypeptide(L)'
;MFPFKKNHPNWSKDEIIKELYNFYKIYEDRPIKKNEGGMFFAHMFALHFILKKINPELVVESGIFKGQSSWLIENTLPKAKIISIDLNLENREYISKNIQYSNLDFRYQDFTTIPENSLVFFDDHLNHINRLKEAKWFGFNSSMSLIGNNNDEQGRRTK
;
A
#
# COMPACT_ATOMS: atom_id res chain seq x y z
N MET A 1 -18.81 20.36 7.47
CA MET A 1 -19.37 19.40 6.52
C MET A 1 -18.43 19.37 5.32
N PHE A 2 -17.60 18.33 5.21
CA PHE A 2 -16.64 18.22 4.11
C PHE A 2 -17.40 17.68 2.88
N PRO A 3 -17.36 18.36 1.74
CA PRO A 3 -17.97 17.85 0.53
C PRO A 3 -17.07 16.73 -0.01
N PHE A 4 -17.36 15.50 0.36
CA PHE A 4 -16.82 14.36 -0.38
C PHE A 4 -17.42 14.41 -1.77
N LYS A 5 -16.64 14.84 -2.77
CA LYS A 5 -16.99 14.59 -4.16
C LYS A 5 -17.11 13.07 -4.31
N LYS A 6 -18.31 12.60 -4.67
CA LYS A 6 -18.64 11.19 -4.92
C LYS A 6 -17.96 10.66 -6.20
N ASN A 7 -16.65 10.66 -6.22
CA ASN A 7 -15.90 9.93 -7.24
C ASN A 7 -15.35 8.65 -6.60
N HIS A 8 -16.26 7.85 -5.99
CA HIS A 8 -15.88 6.48 -5.68
C HIS A 8 -15.80 5.71 -6.99
N PRO A 9 -14.69 4.98 -7.23
CA PRO A 9 -14.63 4.09 -8.38
C PRO A 9 -15.81 3.11 -8.27
N ASN A 10 -16.69 3.14 -9.27
CA ASN A 10 -17.80 2.18 -9.33
C ASN A 10 -17.25 0.81 -9.70
N TRP A 11 -17.62 -0.21 -8.95
CA TRP A 11 -17.36 -1.61 -9.27
C TRP A 11 -18.60 -2.46 -9.03
N SER A 12 -18.77 -3.50 -9.84
CA SER A 12 -19.83 -4.48 -9.67
C SER A 12 -19.32 -5.71 -8.90
N LYS A 13 -20.26 -6.49 -8.38
CA LYS A 13 -19.94 -7.79 -7.76
C LYS A 13 -19.22 -8.73 -8.76
N ASP A 14 -19.69 -8.75 -10.00
CA ASP A 14 -19.12 -9.64 -11.03
C ASP A 14 -17.67 -9.24 -11.38
N GLU A 15 -17.39 -7.95 -11.38
CA GLU A 15 -16.05 -7.44 -11.58
C GLU A 15 -15.11 -7.84 -10.44
N ILE A 16 -15.57 -7.74 -9.18
CA ILE A 16 -14.79 -8.19 -8.02
C ILE A 16 -14.50 -9.69 -8.12
N ILE A 17 -15.51 -10.50 -8.44
CA ILE A 17 -15.35 -11.96 -8.57
C ILE A 17 -14.37 -12.31 -9.69
N LYS A 18 -14.50 -11.68 -10.86
CA LYS A 18 -13.61 -11.91 -11.98
C LYS A 18 -12.15 -11.57 -11.61
N GLU A 19 -11.95 -10.43 -10.95
CA GLU A 19 -10.61 -10.00 -10.57
C GLU A 19 -10.03 -10.85 -9.43
N LEU A 20 -10.87 -11.39 -8.55
CA LEU A 20 -10.44 -12.35 -7.53
C LEU A 20 -9.83 -13.63 -8.15
N TYR A 21 -10.43 -14.16 -9.22
CA TYR A 21 -9.86 -15.31 -9.95
C TYR A 21 -8.52 -14.96 -10.60
N ASN A 22 -8.39 -13.77 -11.18
CA ASN A 22 -7.13 -13.31 -11.76
C ASN A 22 -6.05 -13.15 -10.68
N PHE A 23 -6.42 -12.53 -9.57
CA PHE A 23 -5.52 -12.32 -8.43
C PHE A 23 -5.05 -13.65 -7.82
N TYR A 24 -5.94 -14.65 -7.72
CA TYR A 24 -5.56 -15.96 -7.16
C TYR A 24 -4.37 -16.57 -7.91
N LYS A 25 -4.33 -16.48 -9.23
CA LYS A 25 -3.20 -16.96 -10.05
C LYS A 25 -1.92 -16.20 -9.72
N ILE A 26 -2.00 -14.88 -9.62
CA ILE A 26 -0.85 -14.05 -9.23
C ILE A 26 -0.38 -14.41 -7.82
N TYR A 27 -1.31 -14.59 -6.90
CA TYR A 27 -1.03 -14.90 -5.50
C TYR A 27 -0.28 -16.22 -5.31
N GLU A 28 -0.52 -17.21 -6.18
CA GLU A 28 0.21 -18.48 -6.14
C GLU A 28 1.71 -18.31 -6.43
N ASP A 29 2.08 -17.32 -7.22
CA ASP A 29 3.48 -17.02 -7.58
C ASP A 29 4.19 -16.09 -6.58
N ARG A 30 3.52 -15.71 -5.49
CA ARG A 30 4.13 -14.82 -4.49
C ARG A 30 5.45 -15.39 -3.95
N PRO A 31 6.50 -14.56 -3.82
CA PRO A 31 7.82 -15.00 -3.40
C PRO A 31 7.86 -15.43 -1.93
N ILE A 32 7.08 -14.75 -1.08
CA ILE A 32 7.09 -14.98 0.36
C ILE A 32 5.89 -15.85 0.75
N LYS A 33 6.10 -17.15 0.88
CA LYS A 33 5.03 -18.10 1.21
C LYS A 33 4.61 -18.04 2.68
N LYS A 34 5.57 -17.77 3.59
CA LYS A 34 5.34 -17.59 5.03
C LYS A 34 5.49 -16.12 5.40
N ASN A 35 4.37 -15.39 5.33
CA ASN A 35 4.33 -13.94 5.57
C ASN A 35 3.66 -13.63 6.92
N GLU A 36 4.10 -14.29 7.99
CA GLU A 36 3.62 -14.00 9.34
C GLU A 36 3.96 -12.56 9.72
N GLY A 37 2.96 -11.82 10.23
CA GLY A 37 3.07 -10.40 10.55
C GLY A 37 2.88 -9.44 9.36
N GLY A 38 2.81 -9.94 8.13
CA GLY A 38 2.56 -9.13 6.94
C GLY A 38 1.13 -9.26 6.40
N MET A 39 0.89 -8.69 5.23
CA MET A 39 -0.42 -8.70 4.57
C MET A 39 -0.92 -10.12 4.29
N PHE A 40 -2.17 -10.40 4.68
CA PHE A 40 -2.89 -11.63 4.33
C PHE A 40 -3.58 -11.53 2.97
N PHE A 41 -4.05 -12.67 2.45
CA PHE A 41 -4.72 -12.80 1.16
C PHE A 41 -5.79 -11.73 0.89
N ALA A 42 -6.70 -11.51 1.84
CA ALA A 42 -7.78 -10.54 1.66
C ALA A 42 -7.29 -9.10 1.50
N HIS A 43 -6.28 -8.70 2.28
CA HIS A 43 -5.66 -7.37 2.18
C HIS A 43 -4.89 -7.22 0.87
N MET A 44 -4.16 -8.25 0.46
CA MET A 44 -3.45 -8.27 -0.82
C MET A 44 -4.41 -8.19 -2.00
N PHE A 45 -5.53 -8.90 -1.94
CA PHE A 45 -6.58 -8.78 -2.97
C PHE A 45 -7.16 -7.37 -3.02
N ALA A 46 -7.49 -6.77 -1.86
CA ALA A 46 -8.01 -5.41 -1.81
C ALA A 46 -7.04 -4.40 -2.43
N LEU A 47 -5.74 -4.49 -2.07
CA LEU A 47 -4.70 -3.65 -2.64
C LEU A 47 -4.60 -3.86 -4.16
N HIS A 48 -4.49 -5.10 -4.62
CA HIS A 48 -4.45 -5.44 -6.05
C HIS A 48 -5.65 -4.84 -6.81
N PHE A 49 -6.86 -5.04 -6.28
CA PHE A 49 -8.09 -4.56 -6.92
C PHE A 49 -8.10 -3.03 -7.04
N ILE A 50 -7.73 -2.31 -5.99
CA ILE A 50 -7.67 -0.85 -5.98
C ILE A 50 -6.58 -0.35 -6.96
N LEU A 51 -5.40 -0.95 -6.96
CA LEU A 51 -4.31 -0.62 -7.88
C LEU A 51 -4.75 -0.77 -9.34
N LYS A 52 -5.43 -1.87 -9.68
CA LYS A 52 -5.99 -2.11 -11.03
C LYS A 52 -7.03 -1.06 -11.42
N LYS A 53 -7.84 -0.62 -10.47
CA LYS A 53 -8.91 0.37 -10.72
C LYS A 53 -8.39 1.79 -10.89
N ILE A 54 -7.44 2.20 -10.05
CA ILE A 54 -6.87 3.54 -10.11
C ILE A 54 -5.83 3.61 -11.23
N ASN A 55 -5.06 2.54 -11.44
CA ASN A 55 -3.95 2.45 -12.39
C ASN A 55 -2.99 3.64 -12.28
N PRO A 56 -2.43 3.91 -11.10
CA PRO A 56 -1.61 5.08 -10.86
C PRO A 56 -0.27 5.03 -11.61
N GLU A 57 0.27 6.20 -11.95
CA GLU A 57 1.59 6.35 -12.55
C GLU A 57 2.71 6.25 -11.50
N LEU A 58 2.40 6.66 -10.26
CA LEU A 58 3.29 6.57 -9.10
C LEU A 58 2.56 5.90 -7.94
N VAL A 59 3.20 4.91 -7.35
CA VAL A 59 2.78 4.34 -6.07
C VAL A 59 3.87 4.60 -5.03
N VAL A 60 3.50 5.19 -3.90
CA VAL A 60 4.35 5.29 -2.73
C VAL A 60 3.82 4.34 -1.66
N GLU A 61 4.62 3.40 -1.25
CA GLU A 61 4.34 2.46 -0.17
C GLU A 61 5.08 2.88 1.08
N SER A 62 4.40 2.96 2.22
CA SER A 62 5.01 3.17 3.54
C SER A 62 4.71 1.98 4.45
N GLY A 63 5.74 1.24 4.82
CA GLY A 63 5.69 -0.06 5.48
C GLY A 63 5.93 -1.20 4.48
N ILE A 64 7.17 -1.71 4.45
CA ILE A 64 7.61 -2.76 3.50
C ILE A 64 7.63 -4.13 4.18
N PHE A 65 8.15 -4.17 5.41
CA PHE A 65 8.45 -5.42 6.13
C PHE A 65 9.27 -6.37 5.26
N LYS A 66 8.70 -7.55 4.87
CA LYS A 66 9.38 -8.52 4.01
C LYS A 66 9.33 -8.19 2.51
N GLY A 67 8.50 -7.23 2.09
CA GLY A 67 8.35 -6.80 0.70
C GLY A 67 7.27 -7.53 -0.09
N GLN A 68 6.34 -8.22 0.58
CA GLN A 68 5.24 -8.92 -0.09
C GLN A 68 4.29 -7.95 -0.80
N SER A 69 3.99 -6.81 -0.19
CA SER A 69 3.20 -5.73 -0.79
C SER A 69 3.94 -5.06 -1.93
N SER A 70 5.24 -4.78 -1.77
CA SER A 70 6.09 -4.24 -2.83
C SER A 70 6.09 -5.12 -4.08
N TRP A 71 6.22 -6.46 -3.90
CA TRP A 71 6.11 -7.43 -4.98
C TRP A 71 4.74 -7.37 -5.65
N LEU A 72 3.66 -7.28 -4.86
CA LEU A 72 2.30 -7.22 -5.40
C LEU A 72 2.08 -5.95 -6.23
N ILE A 73 2.53 -4.80 -5.74
CA ILE A 73 2.41 -3.52 -6.44
C ILE A 73 3.13 -3.60 -7.78
N GLU A 74 4.37 -4.08 -7.81
CA GLU A 74 5.16 -4.21 -9.04
C GLU A 74 4.51 -5.16 -10.05
N ASN A 75 4.00 -6.31 -9.62
CA ASN A 75 3.34 -7.26 -10.51
C ASN A 75 1.97 -6.80 -10.99
N THR A 76 1.27 -5.99 -10.19
CA THR A 76 -0.02 -5.42 -10.58
C THR A 76 0.14 -4.27 -11.57
N LEU A 77 1.19 -3.45 -11.40
CA LEU A 77 1.44 -2.22 -12.14
C LEU A 77 2.89 -2.18 -12.68
N PRO A 78 3.24 -3.00 -13.67
CA PRO A 78 4.63 -3.15 -14.13
C PRO A 78 5.20 -1.89 -14.80
N LYS A 79 4.37 -0.87 -15.08
CA LYS A 79 4.79 0.40 -15.70
C LYS A 79 4.80 1.58 -14.71
N ALA A 80 4.26 1.40 -13.51
CA ALA A 80 4.23 2.46 -12.52
C ALA A 80 5.62 2.68 -11.92
N LYS A 81 5.91 3.93 -11.57
CA LYS A 81 7.04 4.21 -10.68
C LYS A 81 6.66 3.79 -9.27
N ILE A 82 7.55 3.08 -8.58
CA ILE A 82 7.30 2.58 -7.22
C ILE A 82 8.38 3.11 -6.28
N ILE A 83 7.94 3.72 -5.18
CA ILE A 83 8.81 4.14 -4.08
C ILE A 83 8.32 3.41 -2.83
N SER A 84 9.15 2.54 -2.27
CA SER A 84 8.83 1.78 -1.07
C SER A 84 9.69 2.26 0.11
N ILE A 85 9.02 2.64 1.18
CA ILE A 85 9.60 3.29 2.36
C ILE A 85 9.44 2.39 3.57
N ASP A 86 10.54 2.15 4.29
CA ASP A 86 10.52 1.49 5.60
C ASP A 86 11.74 1.93 6.40
N LEU A 87 11.57 2.21 7.69
CA LEU A 87 12.69 2.59 8.57
C LEU A 87 13.71 1.48 8.74
N ASN A 88 13.30 0.23 8.54
CA ASN A 88 14.18 -0.94 8.57
C ASN A 88 14.11 -1.73 7.25
N LEU A 89 15.06 -1.50 6.38
CA LEU A 89 15.16 -2.18 5.09
C LEU A 89 15.82 -3.57 5.15
N GLU A 90 16.33 -3.99 6.30
CA GLU A 90 17.06 -5.27 6.44
C GLU A 90 16.11 -6.48 6.44
N ASN A 91 14.86 -6.29 6.84
CA ASN A 91 13.86 -7.37 6.91
C ASN A 91 13.33 -7.82 5.53
N ARG A 92 13.71 -7.14 4.46
CA ARG A 92 13.20 -7.45 3.12
C ARG A 92 13.69 -8.80 2.63
N GLU A 93 12.74 -9.65 2.25
CA GLU A 93 12.99 -10.90 1.53
C GLU A 93 12.79 -10.71 0.01
N TYR A 94 11.93 -9.74 -0.38
CA TYR A 94 11.76 -9.33 -1.77
C TYR A 94 12.44 -8.00 -2.05
N ILE A 95 13.32 -7.99 -3.05
CA ILE A 95 14.07 -6.80 -3.50
C ILE A 95 14.01 -6.75 -5.03
N SER A 96 13.59 -5.62 -5.58
CA SER A 96 13.56 -5.38 -7.03
C SER A 96 14.36 -4.13 -7.41
N LYS A 97 15.06 -4.20 -8.53
CA LYS A 97 15.76 -3.05 -9.14
C LYS A 97 14.81 -1.99 -9.71
N ASN A 98 13.54 -2.35 -9.91
CA ASN A 98 12.53 -1.44 -10.44
C ASN A 98 11.85 -0.61 -9.35
N ILE A 99 12.14 -0.90 -8.09
CA ILE A 99 11.58 -0.20 -6.92
C ILE A 99 12.65 0.70 -6.31
N GLN A 100 12.32 1.96 -6.11
CA GLN A 100 13.15 2.89 -5.34
C GLN A 100 12.87 2.68 -3.85
N TYR A 101 13.88 2.31 -3.08
CA TYR A 101 13.76 2.11 -1.64
C TYR A 101 14.29 3.30 -0.85
N SER A 102 13.61 3.63 0.27
CA SER A 102 14.03 4.68 1.20
C SER A 102 13.87 4.23 2.65
N ASN A 103 14.85 4.55 3.49
CA ASN A 103 14.80 4.33 4.94
C ASN A 103 14.46 5.62 5.72
N LEU A 104 14.03 6.68 5.04
CA LEU A 104 13.50 7.88 5.68
C LEU A 104 12.00 7.75 5.86
N ASP A 105 11.45 8.23 6.98
CA ASP A 105 10.00 8.28 7.18
C ASP A 105 9.30 9.04 6.06
N PHE A 106 8.05 8.66 5.75
CA PHE A 106 7.24 9.27 4.68
C PHE A 106 7.24 10.81 4.74
N ARG A 107 7.15 11.41 5.94
CA ARG A 107 7.10 12.87 6.13
C ARG A 107 8.40 13.60 5.77
N TYR A 108 9.52 12.88 5.65
CA TYR A 108 10.82 13.43 5.31
C TYR A 108 11.25 13.15 3.87
N GLN A 109 10.35 12.55 3.07
CA GLN A 109 10.60 12.31 1.66
C GLN A 109 10.48 13.62 0.87
N ASP A 110 11.21 13.69 -0.23
CA ASP A 110 11.07 14.77 -1.20
C ASP A 110 10.02 14.39 -2.27
N PHE A 111 8.86 15.00 -2.18
CA PHE A 111 7.76 14.85 -3.12
C PHE A 111 7.51 16.15 -3.88
N THR A 112 8.56 16.81 -4.37
CA THR A 112 8.44 18.09 -5.10
C THR A 112 7.67 17.95 -6.42
N THR A 113 7.66 16.76 -7.02
CA THR A 113 6.92 16.47 -8.25
C THR A 113 6.16 15.16 -8.11
N ILE A 114 4.84 15.27 -7.88
CA ILE A 114 3.94 14.12 -7.81
C ILE A 114 3.03 14.16 -9.04
N PRO A 115 2.97 13.09 -9.88
CA PRO A 115 1.97 12.98 -10.92
C PRO A 115 0.56 13.08 -10.35
N GLU A 116 -0.38 13.67 -11.12
CA GLU A 116 -1.77 13.83 -10.67
C GLU A 116 -2.41 12.46 -10.35
N ASN A 117 -2.10 11.44 -11.14
CA ASN A 117 -2.54 10.07 -10.91
C ASN A 117 -1.52 9.29 -10.05
N SER A 118 -1.44 9.65 -8.78
CA SER A 118 -0.57 9.01 -7.79
C SER A 118 -1.37 8.41 -6.65
N LEU A 119 -0.87 7.30 -6.11
CA LEU A 119 -1.44 6.64 -4.93
C LEU A 119 -0.37 6.52 -3.85
N VAL A 120 -0.75 6.82 -2.61
CA VAL A 120 0.04 6.40 -1.44
C VAL A 120 -0.69 5.31 -0.67
N PHE A 121 0.05 4.27 -0.29
CA PHE A 121 -0.41 3.13 0.47
C PHE A 121 0.36 3.06 1.80
N PHE A 122 -0.37 3.07 2.92
CA PHE A 122 0.18 3.01 4.27
C PHE A 122 -0.11 1.67 4.93
N ASP A 123 0.94 0.95 5.30
CA ASP A 123 0.94 -0.27 6.11
C ASP A 123 2.04 -0.21 7.19
N ASP A 124 2.36 1.00 7.66
CA ASP A 124 3.46 1.28 8.58
C ASP A 124 3.06 1.28 10.06
N HIS A 125 1.83 0.87 10.37
CA HIS A 125 1.27 0.79 11.72
C HIS A 125 1.30 2.10 12.53
N LEU A 126 1.47 3.25 11.86
CA LEU A 126 1.39 4.56 12.48
C LEU A 126 -0.05 5.10 12.46
N ASN A 127 -0.27 6.28 13.05
CA ASN A 127 -1.59 6.88 13.11
C ASN A 127 -2.12 7.21 11.70
N HIS A 128 -3.09 6.44 11.22
CA HIS A 128 -3.66 6.53 9.89
C HIS A 128 -4.22 7.91 9.55
N ILE A 129 -4.84 8.61 10.53
CA ILE A 129 -5.38 9.95 10.31
C ILE A 129 -4.27 10.94 10.01
N ASN A 130 -3.14 10.82 10.72
CA ASN A 130 -1.98 11.67 10.47
C ASN A 130 -1.36 11.37 9.11
N ARG A 131 -1.22 10.08 8.75
CA ARG A 131 -0.71 9.65 7.44
C ARG A 131 -1.56 10.17 6.27
N LEU A 132 -2.89 10.13 6.40
CA LEU A 132 -3.80 10.69 5.39
C LEU A 132 -3.68 12.22 5.28
N LYS A 133 -3.44 12.94 6.40
CA LYS A 133 -3.18 14.38 6.37
C LYS A 133 -1.84 14.71 5.72
N GLU A 134 -0.79 13.95 6.02
CA GLU A 134 0.53 14.07 5.41
C GLU A 134 0.46 13.83 3.89
N ALA A 135 -0.23 12.77 3.46
CA ALA A 135 -0.45 12.48 2.04
C ALA A 135 -1.15 13.65 1.32
N LYS A 136 -2.21 14.17 1.92
CA LYS A 136 -2.92 15.32 1.37
C LYS A 136 -2.05 16.58 1.32
N TRP A 137 -1.23 16.81 2.34
CA TRP A 137 -0.31 17.95 2.39
C TRP A 137 0.72 17.90 1.27
N PHE A 138 1.24 16.70 0.95
CA PHE A 138 2.13 16.48 -0.19
C PHE A 138 1.44 16.54 -1.55
N GLY A 139 0.10 16.56 -1.62
CA GLY A 139 -0.65 16.66 -2.86
C GLY A 139 -1.11 15.33 -3.47
N PHE A 140 -1.03 14.22 -2.72
CA PHE A 140 -1.60 12.95 -3.18
C PHE A 140 -3.12 13.02 -3.28
N ASN A 141 -3.67 12.71 -4.46
CA ASN A 141 -5.10 12.69 -4.71
C ASN A 141 -5.76 11.37 -4.27
N SER A 142 -4.98 10.29 -4.19
CA SER A 142 -5.43 8.97 -3.75
C SER A 142 -4.56 8.46 -2.61
N SER A 143 -5.19 7.98 -1.55
CA SER A 143 -4.51 7.35 -0.42
C SER A 143 -5.29 6.16 0.11
N MET A 144 -4.58 5.12 0.52
CA MET A 144 -5.12 3.91 1.12
C MET A 144 -4.32 3.58 2.38
N SER A 145 -4.99 3.15 3.43
CA SER A 145 -4.35 2.67 4.65
C SER A 145 -4.99 1.38 5.09
N LEU A 146 -4.19 0.41 5.50
CA LEU A 146 -4.67 -0.78 6.17
C LEU A 146 -4.83 -0.49 7.66
N ILE A 147 -6.02 -0.73 8.17
CA ILE A 147 -6.28 -0.69 9.61
C ILE A 147 -6.00 -2.10 10.13
N GLY A 148 -4.82 -2.30 10.72
CA GLY A 148 -4.52 -3.51 11.50
C GLY A 148 -5.46 -3.60 12.70
N ASN A 149 -5.87 -4.81 13.10
CA ASN A 149 -6.56 -5.01 14.36
C ASN A 149 -5.58 -4.64 15.49
N ASN A 150 -5.74 -3.47 16.07
CA ASN A 150 -4.99 -3.01 17.23
C ASN A 150 -5.44 -3.78 18.49
N ASN A 151 -5.22 -5.09 18.52
CA ASN A 151 -5.38 -5.88 19.75
C ASN A 151 -4.19 -5.69 20.72
N ASP A 152 -3.18 -4.90 20.34
CA ASP A 152 -1.94 -4.72 21.13
C ASP A 152 -1.95 -3.48 22.04
N GLU A 153 -2.99 -2.62 22.01
CA GLU A 153 -3.03 -1.44 22.90
C GLU A 153 -3.41 -1.75 24.36
N GLN A 154 -3.76 -2.99 24.71
CA GLN A 154 -4.11 -3.32 26.11
C GLN A 154 -2.94 -3.83 26.97
N GLY A 155 -1.74 -3.95 26.42
CA GLY A 155 -0.56 -4.49 27.15
C GLY A 155 0.35 -3.47 27.83
N ARG A 156 0.14 -2.15 27.67
CA ARG A 156 1.03 -1.12 28.24
C ARG A 156 0.35 -0.09 29.16
N ARG A 157 -0.60 -0.52 29.97
CA ARG A 157 -1.02 0.23 31.15
C ARG A 157 -0.82 -0.65 32.37
N THR A 158 0.37 -0.60 32.95
CA THR A 158 0.69 -0.74 34.38
C THR A 158 2.19 -1.02 34.53
N LYS A 159 2.98 -0.01 34.87
CA LYS A 159 3.78 0.12 36.08
C LYS A 159 4.58 1.41 36.02
#